data_08f2427daa7401e25d0fa4c34680a03e
#
_entry.id   08f2427daa7401e25d0fa4c34680a03e
#
_cell.length_a   1.000
_cell.length_b   1.000
_cell.length_c   1.000
_cell.angle_alpha   90.00
_cell.angle_beta   90.00
_cell.angle_gamma   90.00
#
_symmetry.space_group_name_H-M   'P 1'
#
loop_
_entity.id
_entity.type
_entity.pdbx_description
1 polymer ?
#
loop_
_entity_poly.entity_id
_entity_poly.type
_entity_poly.pdbx_seq_one_letter_code
_entity_poly.pdbx_strand_id
1 'polypeptide(L)'
;MVADICAHLKAPVRLISSAREAYSYISSARDPVKAGKQTLLLSKNRGAFIKPCPGTKAYRCCGYQILHIGSFCTMDCAYCILQSYFHPPVCQFFVNHDDLFSELNATLSIPGIKRVGTGEFTDSLIWENWTDLTPRLVQWFAAQSRSVLELKTKTVSIDSLKGLDHRSNTIVAWSLNTPTIVSSEERGTASISARLRAAKTCASWDFPIAFHFDPLI
;
A
#
# COMPACT_ATOMS: atom_id res chain seq x y z
N MET A 1 14.55 -6.14 -11.05
CA MET A 1 13.39 -5.40 -10.45
C MET A 1 12.90 -4.24 -11.29
N VAL A 2 13.62 -3.09 -11.47
CA VAL A 2 13.10 -1.95 -12.26
C VAL A 2 12.76 -2.37 -13.69
N ALA A 3 13.67 -3.10 -14.36
CA ALA A 3 13.44 -3.63 -15.71
C ALA A 3 12.21 -4.54 -15.77
N ASP A 4 12.04 -5.39 -14.77
CA ASP A 4 10.91 -6.33 -14.70
C ASP A 4 9.59 -5.58 -14.50
N ILE A 5 9.56 -4.57 -13.61
CA ILE A 5 8.39 -3.69 -13.42
C ILE A 5 8.02 -3.01 -14.75
N CYS A 6 9.00 -2.42 -15.44
CA CYS A 6 8.77 -1.76 -16.71
C CYS A 6 8.25 -2.72 -17.78
N ALA A 7 8.76 -3.95 -17.82
CA ALA A 7 8.29 -4.97 -18.74
C ALA A 7 6.84 -5.40 -18.50
N HIS A 8 6.44 -5.52 -17.22
CA HIS A 8 5.06 -5.87 -16.84
C HIS A 8 4.06 -4.75 -17.13
N LEU A 9 4.45 -3.50 -16.94
CA LEU A 9 3.53 -2.36 -17.10
C LEU A 9 3.13 -2.07 -18.54
N LYS A 10 3.91 -2.54 -19.56
CA LYS A 10 3.66 -2.26 -20.98
C LYS A 10 3.38 -0.80 -21.28
N ALA A 11 4.02 0.11 -20.55
CA ALA A 11 3.84 1.56 -20.62
C ALA A 11 5.11 2.25 -21.14
N PRO A 12 5.00 3.45 -21.72
CA PRO A 12 6.18 4.23 -22.08
C PRO A 12 7.07 4.48 -20.86
N VAL A 13 8.36 4.20 -21.00
CA VAL A 13 9.36 4.39 -19.93
C VAL A 13 10.26 5.57 -20.28
N ARG A 14 10.44 6.46 -19.32
CA ARG A 14 11.37 7.58 -19.42
C ARG A 14 12.37 7.53 -18.27
N LEU A 15 13.64 7.52 -18.60
CA LEU A 15 14.71 7.75 -17.61
C LEU A 15 14.81 9.24 -17.30
N ILE A 16 14.88 9.55 -16.01
CA ILE A 16 15.00 10.91 -15.50
C ILE A 16 16.20 11.01 -14.56
N SER A 17 16.83 12.17 -14.51
CA SER A 17 18.00 12.41 -13.65
C SER A 17 17.60 12.64 -12.19
N SER A 18 16.38 13.11 -11.95
CA SER A 18 15.87 13.38 -10.61
C SER A 18 14.33 13.28 -10.55
N ALA A 19 13.79 12.97 -9.38
CA ALA A 19 12.35 13.00 -9.13
C ALA A 19 11.72 14.38 -9.41
N ARG A 20 12.50 15.46 -9.34
CA ARG A 20 12.04 16.83 -9.62
C ARG A 20 11.48 16.96 -11.04
N GLU A 21 12.04 16.25 -12.02
CA GLU A 21 11.53 16.26 -13.40
C GLU A 21 10.10 15.69 -13.47
N ALA A 22 9.86 14.54 -12.81
CA ALA A 22 8.52 13.99 -12.72
C ALA A 22 7.56 14.95 -11.99
N TYR A 23 8.02 15.54 -10.90
CA TYR A 23 7.22 16.49 -10.12
C TYR A 23 6.84 17.72 -10.92
N SER A 24 7.79 18.29 -11.68
CA SER A 24 7.52 19.45 -12.56
C SER A 24 6.53 19.08 -13.67
N TYR A 25 6.69 17.90 -14.28
CA TYR A 25 5.75 17.39 -15.28
C TYR A 25 4.32 17.27 -14.74
N ILE A 26 4.15 16.65 -13.58
CA ILE A 26 2.83 16.49 -12.94
C ILE A 26 2.24 17.85 -12.56
N SER A 27 3.03 18.73 -11.94
CA SER A 27 2.55 20.05 -11.51
C SER A 27 2.13 20.95 -12.67
N SER A 28 2.70 20.77 -13.86
CA SER A 28 2.33 21.52 -15.06
C SER A 28 1.11 20.98 -15.81
N ALA A 29 0.60 19.80 -15.43
CA ALA A 29 -0.55 19.22 -16.06
C ALA A 29 -1.83 20.00 -15.74
N ARG A 30 -2.79 20.03 -16.67
CA ARG A 30 -4.10 20.67 -16.46
C ARG A 30 -4.86 20.07 -15.25
N ASP A 31 -4.69 18.79 -15.02
CA ASP A 31 -5.21 18.04 -13.86
C ASP A 31 -4.04 17.25 -13.25
N PRO A 32 -3.33 17.82 -12.28
CA PRO A 32 -2.19 17.16 -11.66
C PRO A 32 -2.54 15.85 -10.93
N VAL A 33 -3.74 15.76 -10.34
CA VAL A 33 -4.17 14.54 -9.63
C VAL A 33 -4.34 13.40 -10.62
N LYS A 34 -5.04 13.64 -11.73
CA LYS A 34 -5.23 12.64 -12.78
C LYS A 34 -3.91 12.25 -13.42
N ALA A 35 -3.06 13.22 -13.76
CA ALA A 35 -1.74 12.96 -14.33
C ALA A 35 -0.87 12.12 -13.38
N GLY A 36 -0.89 12.43 -12.10
CA GLY A 36 -0.15 11.71 -11.08
C GLY A 36 -0.62 10.27 -10.86
N LYS A 37 -1.92 10.01 -10.97
CA LYS A 37 -2.48 8.65 -10.92
C LYS A 37 -2.14 7.80 -12.14
N GLN A 38 -1.85 8.44 -13.27
CA GLN A 38 -1.46 7.80 -14.53
C GLN A 38 0.06 7.71 -14.72
N THR A 39 0.83 8.23 -13.76
CA THR A 39 2.29 8.24 -13.81
C THR A 39 2.85 7.45 -12.63
N LEU A 40 3.68 6.45 -12.92
CA LEU A 40 4.42 5.73 -11.90
C LEU A 40 5.87 6.23 -11.85
N LEU A 41 6.26 6.77 -10.71
CA LEU A 41 7.65 7.14 -10.43
C LEU A 41 8.33 5.99 -9.66
N LEU A 42 9.29 5.33 -10.29
CA LEU A 42 10.17 4.36 -9.63
C LEU A 42 11.39 5.09 -9.07
N SER A 43 11.61 5.01 -7.78
CA SER A 43 12.71 5.74 -7.13
C SER A 43 13.24 5.02 -5.89
N LYS A 44 14.38 5.45 -5.37
CA LYS A 44 14.85 5.03 -4.04
C LYS A 44 14.19 5.87 -2.96
N ASN A 45 13.70 5.22 -1.89
CA ASN A 45 13.40 5.92 -0.65
C ASN A 45 14.69 6.37 0.01
N ARG A 46 14.79 7.67 0.35
CA ARG A 46 15.94 8.26 1.06
C ARG A 46 15.65 8.50 2.54
N GLY A 47 14.41 8.32 2.96
CA GLY A 47 13.99 8.43 4.35
C GLY A 47 13.82 7.07 5.01
N ALA A 48 13.29 7.05 6.23
CA ALA A 48 12.93 5.82 6.90
C ALA A 48 11.78 5.10 6.19
N PHE A 49 11.88 3.78 6.09
CA PHE A 49 10.78 2.93 5.61
C PHE A 49 9.76 2.69 6.72
N ILE A 50 10.21 2.56 7.98
CA ILE A 50 9.31 2.34 9.12
C ILE A 50 9.09 3.65 9.83
N LYS A 51 7.82 4.02 9.96
CA LYS A 51 7.40 5.26 10.61
C LYS A 51 6.32 4.96 11.65
N PRO A 52 6.33 5.64 12.79
CA PRO A 52 5.21 5.54 13.73
C PRO A 52 3.93 6.10 13.06
N CYS A 53 2.79 5.49 13.39
CA CYS A 53 1.50 6.05 13.00
C CYS A 53 1.35 7.47 13.59
N PRO A 54 0.97 8.47 12.78
CA PRO A 54 0.75 9.83 13.24
C PRO A 54 -0.56 9.97 14.03
N GLY A 55 -0.68 9.20 15.10
CA GLY A 55 -1.85 9.22 15.99
C GLY A 55 -2.08 10.61 16.61
N THR A 56 -3.33 10.94 16.92
CA THR A 56 -3.66 12.18 17.63
C THR A 56 -3.41 12.01 19.12
N LYS A 57 -3.01 13.09 19.79
CA LYS A 57 -2.75 13.09 21.24
C LYS A 57 -3.99 12.72 22.08
N ALA A 58 -5.19 12.88 21.52
CA ALA A 58 -6.46 12.60 22.20
C ALA A 58 -6.83 11.11 22.25
N TYR A 59 -6.16 10.24 21.49
CA TYR A 59 -6.49 8.82 21.40
C TYR A 59 -5.36 7.94 21.96
N ARG A 60 -5.75 6.79 22.51
CA ARG A 60 -4.80 5.76 22.94
C ARG A 60 -4.11 5.17 21.73
N CYS A 61 -2.78 5.32 21.64
CA CYS A 61 -1.99 4.76 20.56
C CYS A 61 -1.96 3.24 20.64
N CYS A 62 -2.23 2.55 19.52
CA CYS A 62 -2.15 1.10 19.41
C CYS A 62 -0.75 0.59 19.00
N GLY A 63 0.24 1.48 18.85
CA GLY A 63 1.60 1.12 18.48
C GLY A 63 1.79 0.72 17.01
N TYR A 64 0.80 0.99 16.14
CA TYR A 64 0.89 0.69 14.71
C TYR A 64 2.08 1.37 14.05
N GLN A 65 2.81 0.62 13.23
CA GLN A 65 3.93 1.10 12.45
C GLN A 65 3.57 1.10 10.96
N ILE A 66 3.93 2.16 10.27
CA ILE A 66 3.72 2.28 8.83
C ILE A 66 4.97 1.80 8.11
N LEU A 67 4.84 0.85 7.22
CA LEU A 67 5.88 0.47 6.27
C LEU A 67 5.65 1.25 4.96
N HIS A 68 6.49 2.24 4.72
CA HIS A 68 6.38 3.16 3.60
C HIS A 68 6.98 2.56 2.33
N ILE A 69 6.20 1.78 1.61
CA ILE A 69 6.62 1.09 0.36
C ILE A 69 6.46 1.95 -0.90
N GLY A 70 5.66 2.99 -0.81
CA GLY A 70 5.34 3.90 -1.90
C GLY A 70 4.36 4.97 -1.42
N SER A 71 3.97 5.87 -2.29
CA SER A 71 3.07 6.96 -1.98
C SER A 71 2.05 7.21 -3.07
N PHE A 72 0.93 7.77 -2.66
CA PHE A 72 -0.25 8.04 -3.46
C PHE A 72 -0.99 6.76 -3.86
N CYS A 73 -2.10 6.88 -4.58
CA CYS A 73 -2.96 5.76 -4.91
C CYS A 73 -3.59 5.96 -6.29
N THR A 74 -3.80 4.89 -7.03
CA THR A 74 -4.46 4.91 -8.36
C THR A 74 -5.97 5.13 -8.27
N MET A 75 -6.58 4.86 -7.10
CA MET A 75 -8.00 5.09 -6.85
C MET A 75 -8.31 6.56 -6.67
N ASP A 76 -9.58 6.95 -6.87
CA ASP A 76 -10.03 8.33 -6.85
C ASP A 76 -11.18 8.55 -5.84
N CYS A 77 -10.98 8.09 -4.60
CA CYS A 77 -11.95 8.33 -3.53
C CYS A 77 -12.06 9.83 -3.22
N ALA A 78 -13.28 10.38 -3.23
CA ALA A 78 -13.52 11.81 -3.06
C ALA A 78 -13.02 12.37 -1.72
N TYR A 79 -13.07 11.57 -0.68
CA TYR A 79 -12.63 11.92 0.68
C TYR A 79 -11.15 11.66 0.96
N CYS A 80 -10.36 11.19 -0.04
CA CYS A 80 -9.01 10.69 0.21
C CYS A 80 -8.05 11.82 0.57
N ILE A 81 -7.55 11.80 1.80
CA ILE A 81 -6.58 12.78 2.30
C ILE A 81 -5.27 12.78 1.52
N LEU A 82 -4.88 11.66 0.89
CA LEU A 82 -3.64 11.57 0.14
C LEU A 82 -3.61 12.54 -1.05
N GLN A 83 -4.78 12.90 -1.60
CA GLN A 83 -4.88 13.90 -2.68
C GLN A 83 -4.46 15.29 -2.22
N SER A 84 -4.63 15.60 -0.93
CA SER A 84 -4.21 16.86 -0.33
C SER A 84 -2.85 16.77 0.37
N TYR A 85 -2.42 15.56 0.71
CA TYR A 85 -1.18 15.33 1.47
C TYR A 85 0.06 15.31 0.57
N PHE A 86 -0.04 14.73 -0.64
CA PHE A 86 1.09 14.64 -1.57
C PHE A 86 1.07 15.77 -2.59
N HIS A 87 2.14 16.57 -2.59
CA HIS A 87 2.35 17.67 -3.55
C HIS A 87 3.75 17.59 -4.17
N PRO A 88 3.84 17.30 -5.48
CA PRO A 88 2.74 16.93 -6.38
C PRO A 88 2.19 15.54 -6.12
N PRO A 89 0.92 15.30 -6.44
CA PRO A 89 0.29 13.99 -6.30
C PRO A 89 0.80 13.05 -7.42
N VAL A 90 1.70 12.12 -7.10
CA VAL A 90 2.23 11.14 -8.07
C VAL A 90 2.34 9.76 -7.43
N CYS A 91 1.87 8.74 -8.13
CA CYS A 91 2.10 7.37 -7.69
C CYS A 91 3.60 7.07 -7.73
N GLN A 92 4.17 6.80 -6.57
CA GLN A 92 5.59 6.53 -6.41
C GLN A 92 5.78 5.18 -5.73
N PHE A 93 6.66 4.34 -6.28
CA PHE A 93 7.03 3.06 -5.69
C PHE A 93 8.53 3.02 -5.44
N PHE A 94 8.91 2.53 -4.26
CA PHE A 94 10.31 2.49 -3.86
C PHE A 94 10.96 1.17 -4.22
N VAL A 95 12.13 1.24 -4.87
CA VAL A 95 12.79 0.07 -5.46
C VAL A 95 14.01 -0.44 -4.67
N ASN A 96 14.43 0.25 -3.62
CA ASN A 96 15.53 -0.17 -2.76
C ASN A 96 15.06 -1.10 -1.64
N HIS A 97 14.57 -2.28 -2.01
CA HIS A 97 13.99 -3.25 -1.08
C HIS A 97 15.01 -3.83 -0.09
N ASP A 98 16.28 -3.90 -0.45
CA ASP A 98 17.31 -4.40 0.47
C ASP A 98 17.45 -3.47 1.69
N ASP A 99 17.38 -2.14 1.47
CA ASP A 99 17.36 -1.15 2.54
C ASP A 99 16.10 -1.31 3.41
N LEU A 100 14.94 -1.57 2.78
CA LEU A 100 13.66 -1.82 3.47
C LEU A 100 13.77 -3.04 4.40
N PHE A 101 14.25 -4.18 3.89
CA PHE A 101 14.37 -5.38 4.70
C PHE A 101 15.45 -5.26 5.79
N SER A 102 16.53 -4.52 5.52
CA SER A 102 17.54 -4.19 6.53
C SER A 102 16.93 -3.38 7.69
N GLU A 103 16.13 -2.37 7.38
CA GLU A 103 15.44 -1.56 8.39
C GLU A 103 14.36 -2.36 9.15
N LEU A 104 13.62 -3.26 8.46
CA LEU A 104 12.70 -4.19 9.12
C LEU A 104 13.43 -5.07 10.14
N ASN A 105 14.56 -5.67 9.76
CA ASN A 105 15.36 -6.48 10.67
C ASN A 105 15.80 -5.69 11.90
N ALA A 106 16.32 -4.48 11.73
CA ALA A 106 16.77 -3.63 12.82
C ALA A 106 15.61 -3.21 13.75
N THR A 107 14.45 -2.83 13.19
CA THR A 107 13.32 -2.32 13.95
C THR A 107 12.57 -3.42 14.70
N LEU A 108 12.40 -4.60 14.09
CA LEU A 108 11.63 -5.69 14.69
C LEU A 108 12.45 -6.57 15.62
N SER A 109 13.78 -6.41 15.68
CA SER A 109 14.61 -6.99 16.72
C SER A 109 14.37 -6.37 18.10
N ILE A 110 13.83 -5.15 18.18
CA ILE A 110 13.49 -4.50 19.45
C ILE A 110 12.27 -5.21 20.06
N PRO A 111 12.32 -5.59 21.35
CA PRO A 111 11.22 -6.32 22.00
C PRO A 111 9.87 -5.59 21.94
N GLY A 112 8.80 -6.34 21.78
CA GLY A 112 7.42 -5.85 21.76
C GLY A 112 6.62 -6.42 20.60
N ILE A 113 5.28 -6.45 20.75
CA ILE A 113 4.37 -6.83 19.64
C ILE A 113 4.22 -5.61 18.73
N LYS A 114 4.42 -5.83 17.44
CA LYS A 114 4.31 -4.77 16.45
C LYS A 114 3.34 -5.17 15.34
N ARG A 115 2.37 -4.31 15.07
CA ARG A 115 1.54 -4.37 13.88
C ARG A 115 2.10 -3.38 12.86
N VAL A 116 2.48 -3.88 11.71
CA VAL A 116 3.11 -3.11 10.63
C VAL A 116 2.24 -3.17 9.40
N GLY A 117 1.89 -2.04 8.81
CA GLY A 117 1.04 -2.02 7.62
C GLY A 117 1.58 -1.13 6.52
N THR A 118 1.20 -1.46 5.29
CA THR A 118 1.63 -0.77 4.07
C THR A 118 0.59 0.20 3.50
N GLY A 119 -0.62 0.25 4.10
CA GLY A 119 -1.79 0.91 3.53
C GLY A 119 -2.05 2.36 3.96
N GLU A 120 -1.10 3.06 4.59
CA GLU A 120 -1.34 4.44 5.08
C GLU A 120 -1.01 5.51 4.04
N PHE A 121 0.10 5.36 3.29
CA PHE A 121 0.52 6.32 2.27
C PHE A 121 0.14 5.89 0.85
N THR A 122 -0.46 4.71 0.72
CA THR A 122 -0.92 4.08 -0.53
C THR A 122 -1.97 3.02 -0.19
N ASP A 123 -2.53 2.36 -1.18
CA ASP A 123 -3.25 1.10 -0.96
C ASP A 123 -2.25 -0.06 -1.03
N SER A 124 -2.36 -1.02 -0.13
CA SER A 124 -1.36 -2.10 0.01
C SER A 124 -1.22 -2.97 -1.24
N LEU A 125 -2.30 -3.20 -1.99
CA LEU A 125 -2.34 -4.20 -3.06
C LEU A 125 -2.48 -3.61 -4.48
N ILE A 126 -2.35 -2.30 -4.67
CA ILE A 126 -2.35 -1.72 -6.03
C ILE A 126 -1.08 -2.07 -6.82
N TRP A 127 -0.05 -2.59 -6.14
CA TRP A 127 1.26 -2.88 -6.69
C TRP A 127 1.43 -4.34 -7.17
N GLU A 128 0.42 -5.22 -6.89
CA GLU A 128 0.54 -6.67 -6.99
C GLU A 128 0.79 -7.22 -8.40
N ASN A 129 0.30 -6.54 -9.43
CA ASN A 129 0.39 -7.07 -10.79
C ASN A 129 1.77 -6.92 -11.44
N TRP A 130 2.74 -6.27 -10.75
CA TRP A 130 4.02 -5.90 -11.36
C TRP A 130 5.20 -5.81 -10.38
N THR A 131 5.01 -6.20 -9.13
CA THR A 131 6.08 -6.32 -8.13
C THR A 131 5.90 -7.58 -7.30
N ASP A 132 7.00 -8.11 -6.79
CA ASP A 132 7.05 -9.25 -5.88
C ASP A 132 7.17 -8.84 -4.41
N LEU A 133 6.99 -7.56 -4.10
CA LEU A 133 7.24 -7.04 -2.75
C LEU A 133 6.31 -7.67 -1.71
N THR A 134 5.01 -7.77 -2.00
CA THR A 134 4.04 -8.33 -1.03
C THR A 134 4.33 -9.80 -0.72
N PRO A 135 4.52 -10.71 -1.68
CA PRO A 135 4.95 -12.08 -1.38
C PRO A 135 6.20 -12.15 -0.49
N ARG A 136 7.21 -11.34 -0.78
CA ARG A 136 8.44 -11.26 0.04
C ARG A 136 8.18 -10.77 1.45
N LEU A 137 7.32 -9.77 1.62
CA LEU A 137 6.91 -9.28 2.94
C LEU A 137 6.15 -10.37 3.71
N VAL A 138 5.18 -11.04 3.09
CA VAL A 138 4.42 -12.12 3.71
C VAL A 138 5.36 -13.22 4.22
N GLN A 139 6.31 -13.69 3.39
CA GLN A 139 7.29 -14.70 3.77
C GLN A 139 8.21 -14.21 4.89
N TRP A 140 8.64 -12.95 4.84
CA TRP A 140 9.48 -12.38 5.88
C TRP A 140 8.75 -12.30 7.23
N PHE A 141 7.48 -11.83 7.23
CA PHE A 141 6.66 -11.76 8.44
C PHE A 141 6.26 -13.14 8.96
N ALA A 142 6.12 -14.16 8.11
CA ALA A 142 5.88 -15.54 8.54
C ALA A 142 6.96 -16.07 9.50
N ALA A 143 8.19 -15.60 9.37
CA ALA A 143 9.30 -15.97 10.24
C ALA A 143 9.33 -15.19 11.58
N GLN A 144 8.47 -14.19 11.77
CA GLN A 144 8.45 -13.36 12.97
C GLN A 144 7.57 -13.98 14.07
N SER A 145 8.00 -13.88 15.32
CA SER A 145 7.23 -14.43 16.46
C SER A 145 6.30 -13.41 17.13
N ARG A 146 6.52 -12.11 16.91
CA ARG A 146 5.85 -11.04 17.66
C ARG A 146 5.42 -9.85 16.78
N SER A 147 5.44 -10.02 15.47
CA SER A 147 5.08 -8.94 14.55
C SER A 147 4.16 -9.49 13.49
N VAL A 148 3.17 -8.69 13.13
CA VAL A 148 2.19 -9.03 12.09
C VAL A 148 2.20 -7.96 11.01
N LEU A 149 2.06 -8.40 9.76
CA LEU A 149 1.84 -7.55 8.60
C LEU A 149 0.34 -7.29 8.43
N GLU A 150 -0.03 -6.08 8.13
CA GLU A 150 -1.39 -5.73 7.71
C GLU A 150 -1.37 -5.17 6.28
N LEU A 151 -2.11 -5.83 5.41
CA LEU A 151 -2.33 -5.42 4.02
C LEU A 151 -3.74 -4.83 3.92
N LYS A 152 -3.86 -3.50 3.98
CA LYS A 152 -5.15 -2.79 3.93
C LYS A 152 -5.44 -2.33 2.50
N THR A 153 -6.59 -2.71 1.96
CA THR A 153 -6.91 -2.47 0.54
C THR A 153 -8.39 -2.18 0.26
N LYS A 154 -8.64 -1.57 -0.90
CA LYS A 154 -9.95 -1.48 -1.56
C LYS A 154 -9.95 -2.18 -2.93
N THR A 155 -8.90 -2.96 -3.24
CA THR A 155 -8.81 -3.77 -4.47
C THR A 155 -9.26 -5.21 -4.24
N VAL A 156 -9.18 -6.01 -5.31
CA VAL A 156 -9.33 -7.46 -5.30
C VAL A 156 -8.11 -8.18 -5.90
N SER A 157 -6.98 -7.49 -5.97
CA SER A 157 -5.71 -8.00 -6.50
C SER A 157 -5.02 -8.88 -5.45
N ILE A 158 -5.48 -10.11 -5.31
CA ILE A 158 -5.06 -11.05 -4.26
C ILE A 158 -4.30 -12.27 -4.80
N ASP A 159 -4.15 -12.40 -6.12
CA ASP A 159 -3.62 -13.62 -6.73
C ASP A 159 -2.19 -13.96 -6.28
N SER A 160 -1.39 -12.94 -6.00
CA SER A 160 -0.02 -13.07 -5.49
C SER A 160 0.06 -13.67 -4.08
N LEU A 161 -1.05 -13.66 -3.33
CA LEU A 161 -1.12 -14.21 -1.98
C LEU A 161 -1.39 -15.73 -1.97
N LYS A 162 -1.87 -16.28 -3.08
CA LYS A 162 -2.26 -17.68 -3.17
C LYS A 162 -1.07 -18.60 -2.93
N GLY A 163 -1.23 -19.53 -1.98
CA GLY A 163 -0.23 -20.56 -1.67
C GLY A 163 1.01 -20.07 -0.91
N LEU A 164 1.00 -18.84 -0.41
CA LEU A 164 2.07 -18.35 0.47
C LEU A 164 1.95 -18.95 1.87
N ASP A 165 3.07 -19.39 2.44
CA ASP A 165 3.15 -19.73 3.86
C ASP A 165 3.25 -18.45 4.69
N HIS A 166 2.12 -17.99 5.22
CA HIS A 166 2.03 -16.75 6.01
C HIS A 166 2.03 -16.98 7.52
N ARG A 167 1.90 -18.23 7.98
CA ARG A 167 1.85 -18.65 9.41
C ARG A 167 0.93 -17.78 10.27
N SER A 168 -0.18 -17.30 9.70
CA SER A 168 -1.13 -16.37 10.32
C SER A 168 -0.53 -15.00 10.76
N ASN A 169 0.69 -14.67 10.32
CA ASN A 169 1.36 -13.41 10.63
C ASN A 169 1.08 -12.29 9.62
N THR A 170 0.19 -12.54 8.66
CA THR A 170 -0.30 -11.53 7.73
C THR A 170 -1.82 -11.44 7.80
N ILE A 171 -2.32 -10.24 8.08
CA ILE A 171 -3.73 -9.91 8.08
C ILE A 171 -4.05 -9.24 6.75
N VAL A 172 -5.02 -9.76 6.00
CA VAL A 172 -5.53 -9.08 4.81
C VAL A 172 -6.80 -8.32 5.20
N ALA A 173 -6.78 -7.01 5.02
CA ALA A 173 -7.81 -6.13 5.53
C ALA A 173 -8.47 -5.35 4.40
N TRP A 174 -9.80 -5.29 4.40
CA TRP A 174 -10.56 -4.45 3.46
C TRP A 174 -11.18 -3.27 4.17
N SER A 175 -10.97 -2.07 3.58
CA SER A 175 -11.80 -0.92 3.94
C SER A 175 -13.19 -1.12 3.34
N LEU A 176 -14.21 -0.94 4.17
CA LEU A 176 -15.63 -1.06 3.80
C LEU A 176 -16.35 0.25 4.11
N ASN A 177 -17.40 0.50 3.34
CA ASN A 177 -18.38 1.55 3.58
C ASN A 177 -19.75 1.05 3.11
N THR A 178 -20.79 1.85 3.20
CA THR A 178 -22.08 1.47 2.65
C THR A 178 -22.01 1.36 1.11
N PRO A 179 -22.86 0.53 0.46
CA PRO A 179 -22.89 0.43 -0.99
C PRO A 179 -23.09 1.79 -1.67
N THR A 180 -23.89 2.68 -1.07
CA THR A 180 -24.14 4.04 -1.56
C THR A 180 -22.84 4.84 -1.61
N ILE A 181 -22.10 4.91 -0.48
CA ILE A 181 -20.83 5.64 -0.41
C ILE A 181 -19.79 5.04 -1.35
N VAL A 182 -19.70 3.71 -1.44
CA VAL A 182 -18.75 3.09 -2.38
C VAL A 182 -19.06 3.46 -3.83
N SER A 183 -20.34 3.52 -4.21
CA SER A 183 -20.73 3.85 -5.59
C SER A 183 -20.56 5.34 -5.93
N SER A 184 -20.78 6.25 -4.96
CA SER A 184 -20.69 7.70 -5.20
C SER A 184 -19.30 8.28 -4.94
N GLU A 185 -18.62 7.83 -3.89
CA GLU A 185 -17.41 8.47 -3.38
C GLU A 185 -16.10 7.67 -3.60
N GLU A 186 -16.18 6.34 -3.76
CA GLU A 186 -14.99 5.49 -3.88
C GLU A 186 -14.69 5.11 -5.35
N ARG A 187 -14.46 6.11 -6.20
CA ARG A 187 -14.19 5.90 -7.62
C ARG A 187 -12.90 5.11 -7.85
N GLY A 188 -12.92 4.17 -8.80
CA GLY A 188 -11.77 3.33 -9.13
C GLY A 188 -11.47 2.22 -8.14
N THR A 189 -12.34 1.98 -7.16
CA THR A 189 -12.22 0.88 -6.20
C THR A 189 -13.07 -0.33 -6.62
N ALA A 190 -12.82 -1.48 -6.02
CA ALA A 190 -13.69 -2.64 -6.19
C ALA A 190 -15.03 -2.45 -5.45
N SER A 191 -16.10 -3.05 -5.96
CA SER A 191 -17.41 -3.03 -5.29
C SER A 191 -17.35 -3.78 -3.95
N ILE A 192 -18.26 -3.47 -3.01
CA ILE A 192 -18.36 -4.17 -1.71
C ILE A 192 -18.46 -5.68 -1.89
N SER A 193 -19.34 -6.13 -2.80
CA SER A 193 -19.50 -7.57 -3.06
C SER A 193 -18.23 -8.23 -3.59
N ALA A 194 -17.44 -7.52 -4.39
CA ALA A 194 -16.16 -8.02 -4.88
C ALA A 194 -15.11 -8.09 -3.76
N ARG A 195 -15.02 -7.05 -2.89
CA ARG A 195 -14.13 -7.06 -1.71
C ARG A 195 -14.48 -8.21 -0.77
N LEU A 196 -15.76 -8.45 -0.49
CA LEU A 196 -16.21 -9.54 0.37
C LEU A 196 -15.90 -10.92 -0.24
N ARG A 197 -16.03 -11.09 -1.56
CA ARG A 197 -15.61 -12.33 -2.22
C ARG A 197 -14.11 -12.53 -2.12
N ALA A 198 -13.31 -11.49 -2.35
CA ALA A 198 -11.85 -11.54 -2.19
C ALA A 198 -11.45 -11.90 -0.75
N ALA A 199 -12.12 -11.31 0.25
CA ALA A 199 -11.91 -11.63 1.66
C ALA A 199 -12.23 -13.09 1.95
N LYS A 200 -13.37 -13.62 1.44
CA LYS A 200 -13.72 -15.03 1.55
C LYS A 200 -12.68 -15.94 0.91
N THR A 201 -12.14 -15.55 -0.24
CA THR A 201 -11.07 -16.30 -0.92
C THR A 201 -9.79 -16.32 -0.08
N CYS A 202 -9.33 -15.18 0.44
CA CYS A 202 -8.16 -15.13 1.32
C CYS A 202 -8.38 -15.93 2.61
N ALA A 203 -9.60 -15.88 3.19
CA ALA A 203 -9.96 -16.72 4.34
C ALA A 203 -9.89 -18.23 4.03
N SER A 204 -10.22 -18.64 2.79
CA SER A 204 -10.07 -20.04 2.37
C SER A 204 -8.61 -20.46 2.13
N TRP A 205 -7.69 -19.52 2.13
CA TRP A 205 -6.24 -19.73 2.14
C TRP A 205 -5.65 -19.56 3.54
N ASP A 206 -6.49 -19.57 4.58
CA ASP A 206 -6.16 -19.45 6.01
C ASP A 206 -5.57 -18.08 6.44
N PHE A 207 -5.65 -17.06 5.60
CA PHE A 207 -5.26 -15.72 6.03
C PHE A 207 -6.22 -15.15 7.09
N PRO A 208 -5.72 -14.58 8.18
CA PRO A 208 -6.51 -13.73 9.06
C PRO A 208 -7.11 -12.55 8.27
N ILE A 209 -8.41 -12.30 8.46
CA ILE A 209 -9.14 -11.26 7.74
C ILE A 209 -9.57 -10.18 8.71
N ALA A 210 -9.49 -8.91 8.27
CA ALA A 210 -10.03 -7.77 9.00
C ALA A 210 -10.86 -6.85 8.08
N PHE A 211 -11.78 -6.11 8.68
CA PHE A 211 -12.54 -5.07 8.00
C PHE A 211 -12.39 -3.74 8.73
N HIS A 212 -12.09 -2.70 7.98
CA HIS A 212 -11.99 -1.33 8.45
C HIS A 212 -13.18 -0.52 7.92
N PHE A 213 -13.96 0.04 8.81
CA PHE A 213 -15.01 1.01 8.47
C PHE A 213 -14.43 2.41 8.63
N ASP A 214 -13.69 2.87 7.61
CA ASP A 214 -12.90 4.08 7.64
C ASP A 214 -12.79 4.71 6.24
N PRO A 215 -13.22 5.97 6.09
CA PRO A 215 -13.94 6.79 7.08
C PRO A 215 -15.40 6.34 7.24
N LEU A 216 -15.98 6.62 8.40
CA LEU A 216 -17.43 6.61 8.58
C LEU A 216 -17.99 7.94 8.05
N ILE A 217 -18.91 7.86 7.09
CA ILE A 217 -19.54 9.01 6.44
C ILE A 217 -21.05 8.95 6.68
#